data_cf5b623262896e50f70bc81e1b9c0215
#
_entry.id   cf5b623262896e50f70bc81e1b9c0215
#
_cell.length_a   1.000
_cell.length_b   1.000
_cell.length_c   1.000
_cell.angle_alpha   90.00
_cell.angle_beta   90.00
_cell.angle_gamma   90.00
#
_symmetry.space_group_name_H-M   'P 1'
#
loop_
_entity.id
_entity.type
_entity.pdbx_description
1 polymer ?
#
loop_
_entity_poly.entity_id
_entity_poly.type
_entity_poly.pdbx_seq_one_letter_code
_entity_poly.pdbx_strand_id
1 'polypeptide(L)'
;MHRAFPLLSDHTALKRVRTKDLGFFNRSTENFPHFHVIHSEISSKQARTVSPFVVARCLTETLGAGYKVTKMASGDLLLEVREKEQFEKLQNLSTFGDTPITVTPHRSMNTTHGVVSDADLLGLTEEELLEGWKSQNVTNVQRITIRRDNKVTPTKHLILTFASSNLPESIQTGYTKTSIRPYIPNPRRCFKCQKYGHGSQSCRGHQTCAQCGVSGHNSDNCEEPSHCVNCGGNHAAYSRSCSFWKKEKEIITLKIKENITFKEARRRVSPFYGATYADAARQ
;
A
#
# COMPACT_ATOMS: atom_id res chain seq x y z
N MET A 1 41.86 11.16 -61.47
CA MET A 1 42.02 11.82 -60.16
C MET A 1 40.68 11.79 -59.45
N HIS A 2 40.43 10.71 -58.68
CA HIS A 2 39.23 10.62 -57.83
C HIS A 2 39.67 10.59 -56.37
N ARG A 3 39.31 11.66 -55.64
CA ARG A 3 39.50 11.72 -54.17
C ARG A 3 38.27 11.09 -53.50
N ALA A 4 38.50 10.02 -52.75
CA ALA A 4 37.51 9.41 -51.87
C ALA A 4 37.44 10.20 -50.56
N PHE A 5 36.20 10.50 -50.12
CA PHE A 5 35.89 11.03 -48.77
C PHE A 5 35.72 9.86 -47.83
N PRO A 6 36.26 9.94 -46.59
CA PRO A 6 35.98 8.94 -45.56
C PRO A 6 34.63 9.22 -44.85
N LEU A 7 33.84 8.17 -44.74
CA LEU A 7 32.63 8.13 -43.92
C LEU A 7 33.02 8.12 -42.44
N LEU A 8 32.66 9.18 -41.73
CA LEU A 8 32.69 9.26 -40.27
C LEU A 8 31.42 8.60 -39.74
N SER A 9 31.57 7.42 -39.14
CA SER A 9 30.53 6.77 -38.32
C SER A 9 30.61 7.29 -36.89
N ASP A 10 29.82 8.30 -36.57
CA ASP A 10 29.59 8.71 -35.17
C ASP A 10 28.48 7.86 -34.53
N HIS A 11 28.90 6.76 -33.93
CA HIS A 11 28.09 6.08 -32.93
C HIS A 11 28.18 6.85 -31.60
N THR A 12 27.34 7.83 -31.43
CA THR A 12 27.11 8.47 -30.11
C THR A 12 26.46 7.45 -29.18
N ALA A 13 27.29 6.77 -28.41
CA ALA A 13 26.85 5.92 -27.31
C ALA A 13 26.10 6.76 -26.29
N LEU A 14 24.76 6.62 -26.25
CA LEU A 14 23.92 7.12 -25.18
C LEU A 14 24.43 6.53 -23.85
N LYS A 15 25.21 7.32 -23.13
CA LYS A 15 25.62 7.02 -21.76
C LYS A 15 24.35 6.85 -20.94
N ARG A 16 24.02 5.59 -20.59
CA ARG A 16 23.07 5.26 -19.52
C ARG A 16 23.49 6.02 -18.28
N VAL A 17 22.74 7.07 -17.95
CA VAL A 17 22.81 7.72 -16.65
C VAL A 17 22.40 6.64 -15.65
N ARG A 18 23.38 6.09 -14.94
CA ARG A 18 23.15 5.28 -13.75
C ARG A 18 22.46 6.19 -12.75
N THR A 19 21.19 5.95 -12.48
CA THR A 19 20.47 6.45 -11.32
C THR A 19 21.05 5.80 -10.04
N LYS A 20 22.27 6.20 -9.70
CA LYS A 20 22.80 6.07 -8.35
C LYS A 20 22.34 7.31 -7.60
N ASP A 21 21.74 7.05 -6.41
CA ASP A 21 21.33 8.00 -5.38
C ASP A 21 19.82 8.30 -5.26
N LEU A 22 18.97 7.26 -5.46
CA LEU A 22 17.81 7.13 -4.61
C LEU A 22 18.18 6.02 -3.63
N GLY A 23 18.49 6.41 -2.40
CA GLY A 23 18.97 5.49 -1.36
C GLY A 23 17.94 4.42 -1.04
N PHE A 24 17.95 3.35 -1.81
CA PHE A 24 17.47 2.06 -1.38
C PHE A 24 18.45 1.56 -0.32
N PHE A 25 18.18 1.97 0.92
CA PHE A 25 18.89 1.40 2.04
C PHE A 25 18.61 -0.11 2.03
N ASN A 26 19.68 -0.89 1.99
CA ASN A 26 19.68 -2.32 2.19
C ASN A 26 19.03 -2.57 3.57
N ARG A 27 17.71 -2.89 3.58
CA ARG A 27 17.03 -3.28 4.82
C ARG A 27 17.61 -4.62 5.22
N SER A 28 17.98 -4.77 6.48
CA SER A 28 18.46 -6.03 7.05
C SER A 28 17.50 -7.16 6.68
N THR A 29 18.01 -8.34 6.35
CA THR A 29 17.24 -9.54 6.04
C THR A 29 16.54 -10.10 7.27
N GLU A 30 16.77 -9.53 8.45
CA GLU A 30 16.17 -9.95 9.70
C GLU A 30 14.70 -9.55 9.78
N ASN A 31 13.87 -10.52 10.19
CA ASN A 31 12.43 -10.35 10.26
C ASN A 31 12.01 -9.79 11.63
N PHE A 32 11.88 -8.48 11.71
CA PHE A 32 11.29 -7.79 12.86
C PHE A 32 10.41 -6.62 12.38
N PRO A 33 9.47 -6.11 13.22
CA PRO A 33 8.68 -4.94 12.88
C PRO A 33 9.54 -3.69 12.75
N HIS A 34 9.58 -3.11 11.56
CA HIS A 34 10.34 -1.87 11.31
C HIS A 34 9.56 -0.61 11.68
N PHE A 35 8.25 -0.66 11.62
CA PHE A 35 7.37 0.49 11.85
C PHE A 35 6.62 0.36 13.16
N HIS A 36 6.70 1.40 13.99
CA HIS A 36 6.04 1.46 15.29
C HIS A 36 5.23 2.74 15.41
N VAL A 37 4.13 2.68 16.16
CA VAL A 37 3.34 3.84 16.54
C VAL A 37 3.64 4.16 17.99
N ILE A 38 3.99 5.41 18.25
CA ILE A 38 4.18 5.93 19.60
C ILE A 38 2.96 6.73 19.95
N HIS A 39 2.24 6.28 20.95
CA HIS A 39 1.02 6.86 21.46
C HIS A 39 1.25 7.48 22.83
N SER A 40 0.62 8.64 23.12
CA SER A 40 0.65 9.22 24.46
C SER A 40 -0.43 8.59 25.32
N GLU A 41 -0.11 8.20 26.54
CA GLU A 41 -1.09 7.68 27.50
C GLU A 41 -1.95 8.79 28.11
N ILE A 42 -1.54 10.06 27.97
CA ILE A 42 -2.29 11.21 28.44
C ILE A 42 -3.33 11.59 27.37
N SER A 43 -4.61 11.39 27.65
CA SER A 43 -5.71 11.67 26.71
C SER A 43 -5.77 13.12 26.23
N SER A 44 -5.35 14.08 27.07
CA SER A 44 -5.34 15.52 26.73
C SER A 44 -4.10 15.96 25.97
N LYS A 45 -3.05 15.12 25.87
CA LYS A 45 -1.75 15.48 25.27
C LYS A 45 -1.34 14.47 24.19
N GLN A 46 -1.43 14.85 22.94
CA GLN A 46 -1.04 13.98 21.82
C GLN A 46 0.49 13.84 21.73
N ALA A 47 1.02 12.67 21.38
CA ALA A 47 2.46 12.42 21.23
C ALA A 47 3.12 13.39 20.24
N ARG A 48 2.42 13.76 19.14
CA ARG A 48 2.92 14.75 18.15
C ARG A 48 3.10 16.17 18.66
N THR A 49 2.52 16.51 19.83
CA THR A 49 2.62 17.85 20.45
C THR A 49 3.78 17.96 21.41
N VAL A 50 4.41 16.84 21.78
CA VAL A 50 5.66 16.84 22.55
C VAL A 50 6.74 17.56 21.75
N SER A 51 7.60 18.32 22.45
CA SER A 51 8.71 19.06 21.80
C SER A 51 9.56 18.13 20.93
N PRO A 52 9.81 18.46 19.65
CA PRO A 52 10.64 17.67 18.78
C PRO A 52 12.05 17.41 19.32
N PHE A 53 12.58 18.35 20.09
CA PHE A 53 13.91 18.21 20.72
C PHE A 53 13.91 17.18 21.85
N VAL A 54 12.83 17.13 22.66
CA VAL A 54 12.67 16.11 23.71
C VAL A 54 12.52 14.74 23.08
N VAL A 55 11.67 14.59 22.05
CA VAL A 55 11.48 13.35 21.31
C VAL A 55 12.81 12.88 20.70
N ALA A 56 13.53 13.77 20.00
CA ALA A 56 14.79 13.43 19.38
C ALA A 56 15.85 12.99 20.40
N ARG A 57 15.96 13.70 21.53
CA ARG A 57 16.91 13.34 22.59
C ARG A 57 16.62 11.96 23.15
N CYS A 58 15.38 11.69 23.61
CA CYS A 58 15.00 10.40 24.18
C CYS A 58 15.21 9.25 23.17
N LEU A 59 14.85 9.45 21.91
CA LEU A 59 15.05 8.43 20.88
C LEU A 59 16.53 8.20 20.57
N THR A 60 17.34 9.26 20.51
CA THR A 60 18.78 9.11 20.24
C THR A 60 19.50 8.45 21.40
N GLU A 61 19.14 8.78 22.64
CA GLU A 61 19.69 8.13 23.86
C GLU A 61 19.33 6.64 23.91
N THR A 62 18.10 6.27 23.49
CA THR A 62 17.63 4.88 23.54
C THR A 62 18.11 4.07 22.33
N LEU A 63 17.95 4.60 21.11
CA LEU A 63 18.12 3.86 19.86
C LEU A 63 19.43 4.15 19.13
N GLY A 64 20.14 5.21 19.51
CA GLY A 64 21.26 5.72 18.73
C GLY A 64 20.80 6.47 17.47
N ALA A 65 21.63 6.44 16.43
CA ALA A 65 21.33 7.07 15.14
C ALA A 65 20.58 6.10 14.20
N GLY A 66 20.04 6.63 13.08
CA GLY A 66 19.51 5.79 11.99
C GLY A 66 18.02 5.46 12.07
N TYR A 67 17.24 6.08 12.93
CA TYR A 67 15.79 6.02 12.96
C TYR A 67 15.14 7.18 12.18
N LYS A 68 13.84 7.06 11.86
CA LYS A 68 13.04 8.12 11.27
C LYS A 68 11.72 8.29 12.01
N VAL A 69 11.35 9.54 12.29
CA VAL A 69 10.07 9.87 12.95
C VAL A 69 9.19 10.73 12.04
N THR A 70 7.90 10.43 12.00
CA THR A 70 6.91 11.18 11.22
C THR A 70 5.66 11.41 12.05
N LYS A 71 5.11 12.64 12.02
CA LYS A 71 3.85 12.96 12.70
C LYS A 71 2.66 12.38 11.95
N MET A 72 1.79 11.65 12.66
CA MET A 72 0.56 11.08 12.10
C MET A 72 -0.63 12.04 12.27
N ALA A 73 -1.63 11.89 11.39
CA ALA A 73 -2.88 12.65 11.49
C ALA A 73 -3.70 12.28 12.74
N SER A 74 -3.53 11.08 13.27
CA SER A 74 -4.15 10.60 14.52
C SER A 74 -3.70 11.35 15.77
N GLY A 75 -2.55 12.03 15.72
CA GLY A 75 -1.94 12.65 16.90
C GLY A 75 -0.73 11.89 17.44
N ASP A 76 -0.44 10.74 16.88
CA ASP A 76 0.67 9.86 17.24
C ASP A 76 1.94 10.18 16.44
N LEU A 77 3.04 9.50 16.80
CA LEU A 77 4.27 9.49 16.02
C LEU A 77 4.48 8.12 15.38
N LEU A 78 4.82 8.10 14.10
CA LEU A 78 5.30 6.92 13.40
C LEU A 78 6.81 6.88 13.48
N LEU A 79 7.36 5.83 14.05
CA LEU A 79 8.79 5.57 14.17
C LEU A 79 9.17 4.44 13.20
N GLU A 80 10.19 4.67 12.38
CA GLU A 80 10.83 3.65 11.55
C GLU A 80 12.20 3.33 12.12
N VAL A 81 12.43 2.07 12.51
CA VAL A 81 13.73 1.53 12.96
C VAL A 81 14.31 0.63 11.87
N ARG A 82 15.65 0.57 11.80
CA ARG A 82 16.36 -0.14 10.73
C ARG A 82 17.01 -1.42 11.19
N GLU A 83 17.43 -1.45 12.45
CA GLU A 83 18.22 -2.52 13.04
C GLU A 83 17.41 -3.24 14.12
N LYS A 84 17.66 -4.53 14.27
CA LYS A 84 17.00 -5.36 15.27
C LYS A 84 17.35 -4.90 16.70
N GLU A 85 18.57 -4.45 16.91
CA GLU A 85 19.00 -3.92 18.19
C GLU A 85 18.18 -2.69 18.60
N GLN A 86 17.84 -1.80 17.64
CA GLN A 86 16.95 -0.68 17.89
C GLN A 86 15.54 -1.15 18.29
N PHE A 87 15.02 -2.18 17.61
CA PHE A 87 13.71 -2.76 17.94
C PHE A 87 13.70 -3.34 19.36
N GLU A 88 14.75 -4.06 19.77
CA GLU A 88 14.87 -4.63 21.11
C GLU A 88 14.92 -3.53 22.19
N LYS A 89 15.64 -2.44 21.93
CA LYS A 89 15.72 -1.29 22.84
C LYS A 89 14.43 -0.50 22.95
N LEU A 90 13.55 -0.54 21.92
CA LEU A 90 12.25 0.14 21.95
C LEU A 90 11.33 -0.30 23.08
N GLN A 91 11.47 -1.54 23.56
CA GLN A 91 10.67 -2.06 24.67
C GLN A 91 10.95 -1.32 25.97
N ASN A 92 12.11 -0.67 26.09
CA ASN A 92 12.50 0.09 27.27
C ASN A 92 12.05 1.56 27.21
N LEU A 93 11.48 2.01 26.07
CA LEU A 93 11.05 3.37 25.88
C LEU A 93 9.61 3.57 26.39
N SER A 94 9.48 4.18 27.56
CA SER A 94 8.19 4.37 28.23
C SER A 94 7.78 5.85 28.39
N THR A 95 8.70 6.80 28.18
CA THR A 95 8.41 8.23 28.37
C THR A 95 9.13 9.12 27.33
N PHE A 96 8.51 10.27 27.03
CA PHE A 96 9.18 11.40 26.40
C PHE A 96 9.23 12.57 27.40
N GLY A 97 10.33 12.67 28.15
CA GLY A 97 10.40 13.57 29.33
C GLY A 97 9.31 13.19 30.33
N ASP A 98 8.42 14.13 30.65
CA ASP A 98 7.30 13.91 31.60
C ASP A 98 6.05 13.28 30.97
N THR A 99 6.10 12.89 29.70
CA THR A 99 4.94 12.34 28.99
C THR A 99 5.07 10.84 28.87
N PRO A 100 4.24 10.03 29.59
CA PRO A 100 4.20 8.58 29.43
C PRO A 100 3.69 8.21 28.03
N ILE A 101 4.32 7.21 27.42
CA ILE A 101 4.03 6.76 26.07
C ILE A 101 3.96 5.24 26.00
N THR A 102 3.18 4.76 25.03
CA THR A 102 3.14 3.35 24.64
C THR A 102 3.64 3.21 23.22
N VAL A 103 4.53 2.22 22.98
CA VAL A 103 5.08 1.90 21.67
C VAL A 103 4.47 0.59 21.19
N THR A 104 3.81 0.60 20.03
CA THR A 104 3.19 -0.59 19.43
C THR A 104 3.62 -0.77 17.99
N PRO A 105 3.75 -2.01 17.47
CA PRO A 105 4.01 -2.24 16.06
C PRO A 105 2.88 -1.66 15.19
N HIS A 106 3.23 -0.97 14.10
CA HIS A 106 2.24 -0.44 13.18
C HIS A 106 1.47 -1.58 12.50
N ARG A 107 0.14 -1.52 12.54
CA ARG A 107 -0.77 -2.61 12.17
C ARG A 107 -0.61 -3.12 10.72
N SER A 108 -0.26 -2.26 9.76
CA SER A 108 -0.25 -2.62 8.34
C SER A 108 1.06 -2.34 7.61
N MET A 109 1.99 -1.57 8.19
CA MET A 109 3.25 -1.27 7.52
C MET A 109 4.32 -2.36 7.69
N ASN A 110 4.11 -3.25 8.66
CA ASN A 110 4.96 -4.41 8.92
C ASN A 110 4.49 -5.68 8.19
N THR A 111 3.49 -5.55 7.30
CA THR A 111 2.97 -6.67 6.52
C THR A 111 2.99 -6.35 5.04
N THR A 112 3.27 -7.35 4.22
CA THR A 112 3.18 -7.26 2.77
C THR A 112 2.28 -8.35 2.21
N HIS A 113 1.72 -8.10 1.02
CA HIS A 113 0.83 -9.04 0.37
C HIS A 113 1.35 -9.40 -1.02
N GLY A 114 1.46 -10.71 -1.27
CA GLY A 114 1.87 -11.26 -2.56
C GLY A 114 0.82 -12.20 -3.14
N VAL A 115 0.92 -12.47 -4.44
CA VAL A 115 0.10 -13.46 -5.13
C VAL A 115 0.99 -14.55 -5.70
N VAL A 116 0.68 -15.77 -5.33
CA VAL A 116 1.21 -17.00 -5.94
C VAL A 116 0.16 -17.58 -6.87
N SER A 117 0.59 -18.19 -7.96
CA SER A 117 -0.30 -18.78 -8.97
C SER A 117 0.25 -20.14 -9.38
N ASP A 118 -0.30 -21.18 -8.81
CA ASP A 118 0.14 -22.54 -9.04
C ASP A 118 -1.08 -23.49 -9.12
N ALA A 119 -1.13 -24.32 -10.14
CA ALA A 119 -2.21 -25.27 -10.37
C ALA A 119 -2.15 -26.46 -9.41
N ASP A 120 -0.93 -26.86 -9.02
CA ASP A 120 -0.70 -28.00 -8.15
C ASP A 120 -1.26 -27.78 -6.72
N LEU A 121 -1.48 -26.49 -6.37
CA LEU A 121 -2.03 -26.10 -5.07
C LEU A 121 -3.56 -26.05 -5.02
N LEU A 122 -4.26 -26.35 -6.13
CA LEU A 122 -5.73 -26.26 -6.18
C LEU A 122 -6.46 -27.19 -5.21
N GLY A 123 -5.89 -28.37 -4.98
CA GLY A 123 -6.48 -29.39 -4.10
C GLY A 123 -6.21 -29.18 -2.60
N LEU A 124 -5.31 -28.24 -2.24
CA LEU A 124 -4.92 -27.99 -0.85
C LEU A 124 -5.81 -26.92 -0.21
N THR A 125 -6.07 -27.07 1.08
CA THR A 125 -6.81 -26.09 1.87
C THR A 125 -5.93 -24.87 2.20
N GLU A 126 -6.56 -23.77 2.63
CA GLU A 126 -5.81 -22.56 3.05
C GLU A 126 -4.99 -22.83 4.32
N GLU A 127 -5.49 -23.69 5.21
CA GLU A 127 -4.85 -24.09 6.44
C GLU A 127 -3.59 -24.95 6.19
N GLU A 128 -3.68 -25.94 5.30
CA GLU A 128 -2.54 -26.78 4.89
C GLU A 128 -1.43 -25.94 4.25
N LEU A 129 -1.79 -25.01 3.38
CA LEU A 129 -0.88 -24.09 2.74
C LEU A 129 -0.22 -23.14 3.75
N LEU A 130 -1.00 -22.62 4.72
CA LEU A 130 -0.48 -21.77 5.77
C LEU A 130 0.54 -22.49 6.62
N GLU A 131 0.27 -23.73 7.04
CA GLU A 131 1.21 -24.53 7.84
C GLU A 131 2.50 -24.81 7.06
N GLY A 132 2.39 -25.15 5.77
CA GLY A 132 3.55 -25.41 4.90
C GLY A 132 4.46 -24.17 4.68
N TRP A 133 3.88 -22.95 4.77
CA TRP A 133 4.63 -21.70 4.55
C TRP A 133 4.90 -20.87 5.81
N LYS A 134 4.47 -21.32 6.97
CA LYS A 134 4.62 -20.62 8.25
C LYS A 134 6.08 -20.27 8.57
N SER A 135 7.01 -21.19 8.28
CA SER A 135 8.46 -20.98 8.46
C SER A 135 9.04 -19.89 7.56
N GLN A 136 8.31 -19.49 6.51
CA GLN A 136 8.70 -18.44 5.57
C GLN A 136 7.97 -17.11 5.83
N ASN A 137 7.53 -16.89 7.09
CA ASN A 137 6.85 -15.67 7.56
C ASN A 137 5.48 -15.40 6.92
N VAL A 138 4.81 -16.42 6.38
CA VAL A 138 3.42 -16.31 5.95
C VAL A 138 2.51 -16.39 7.17
N THR A 139 1.64 -15.39 7.32
CA THR A 139 0.70 -15.28 8.44
C THR A 139 -0.75 -15.51 8.03
N ASN A 140 -1.05 -15.39 6.74
CA ASN A 140 -2.38 -15.68 6.20
C ASN A 140 -2.30 -16.09 4.75
N VAL A 141 -3.14 -17.03 4.37
CA VAL A 141 -3.36 -17.49 3.00
C VAL A 141 -4.83 -17.31 2.65
N GLN A 142 -5.13 -16.75 1.50
CA GLN A 142 -6.49 -16.57 1.01
C GLN A 142 -6.57 -16.95 -0.46
N ARG A 143 -7.43 -17.89 -0.82
CA ARG A 143 -7.66 -18.30 -2.20
C ARG A 143 -8.58 -17.30 -2.91
N ILE A 144 -8.17 -16.88 -4.10
CA ILE A 144 -9.04 -16.06 -4.95
C ILE A 144 -10.10 -16.98 -5.57
N THR A 145 -11.37 -16.64 -5.36
CA THR A 145 -12.51 -17.33 -5.94
C THR A 145 -13.18 -16.48 -7.01
N ILE A 146 -13.81 -17.13 -7.98
CA ILE A 146 -14.64 -16.49 -9.00
C ILE A 146 -16.09 -16.91 -8.76
N ARG A 147 -17.00 -15.95 -8.70
CA ARG A 147 -18.44 -16.21 -8.63
C ARG A 147 -19.05 -16.01 -10.00
N ARG A 148 -19.65 -17.07 -10.54
CA ARG A 148 -20.45 -17.07 -11.78
C ARG A 148 -21.72 -17.87 -11.53
N ASP A 149 -22.85 -17.38 -11.95
CA ASP A 149 -24.16 -18.04 -11.87
C ASP A 149 -24.43 -18.62 -10.47
N ASN A 150 -24.21 -17.83 -9.44
CA ASN A 150 -24.29 -18.20 -8.02
C ASN A 150 -23.33 -19.31 -7.55
N LYS A 151 -22.47 -19.84 -8.44
CA LYS A 151 -21.47 -20.85 -8.10
C LYS A 151 -20.13 -20.16 -7.81
N VAL A 152 -19.54 -20.51 -6.66
CA VAL A 152 -18.19 -20.07 -6.27
C VAL A 152 -17.19 -21.13 -6.73
N THR A 153 -16.26 -20.73 -7.59
CA THR A 153 -15.21 -21.61 -8.11
C THR A 153 -13.85 -21.15 -7.59
N PRO A 154 -13.07 -22.03 -6.94
CA PRO A 154 -11.71 -21.72 -6.51
C PRO A 154 -10.79 -21.55 -7.72
N THR A 155 -9.83 -20.64 -7.61
CA THR A 155 -8.81 -20.44 -8.62
C THR A 155 -7.44 -20.90 -8.12
N LYS A 156 -6.48 -21.04 -9.03
CA LYS A 156 -5.09 -21.34 -8.72
C LYS A 156 -4.32 -20.18 -8.06
N HIS A 157 -4.98 -19.04 -7.84
CA HIS A 157 -4.36 -17.84 -7.31
C HIS A 157 -4.58 -17.73 -5.81
N LEU A 158 -3.50 -17.54 -5.07
CA LEU A 158 -3.47 -17.41 -3.63
C LEU A 158 -2.89 -16.05 -3.24
N ILE A 159 -3.56 -15.33 -2.36
CA ILE A 159 -3.04 -14.12 -1.74
C ILE A 159 -2.36 -14.55 -0.44
N LEU A 160 -1.08 -14.24 -0.33
CA LEU A 160 -0.28 -14.49 0.86
C LEU A 160 -0.03 -13.19 1.61
N THR A 161 -0.18 -13.23 2.93
CA THR A 161 0.23 -12.13 3.81
C THR A 161 1.52 -12.53 4.52
N PHE A 162 2.54 -11.70 4.39
CA PHE A 162 3.83 -11.89 5.03
C PHE A 162 4.00 -10.96 6.22
N ALA A 163 4.51 -11.45 7.35
CA ALA A 163 4.94 -10.65 8.50
C ALA A 163 6.30 -9.99 8.21
N SER A 164 6.36 -9.22 7.13
CA SER A 164 7.56 -8.52 6.67
C SER A 164 7.18 -7.23 5.94
N SER A 165 7.99 -6.20 6.10
CA SER A 165 7.84 -4.95 5.34
C SER A 165 8.33 -5.07 3.89
N ASN A 166 9.05 -6.14 3.55
CA ASN A 166 9.53 -6.44 2.21
C ASN A 166 8.85 -7.69 1.67
N LEU A 167 8.37 -7.63 0.42
CA LEU A 167 7.80 -8.79 -0.25
C LEU A 167 8.94 -9.65 -0.81
N PRO A 168 9.01 -10.96 -0.47
CA PRO A 168 9.97 -11.85 -1.09
C PRO A 168 9.63 -12.08 -2.57
N GLU A 169 10.66 -12.35 -3.39
CA GLU A 169 10.49 -12.62 -4.82
C GLU A 169 9.89 -13.99 -5.12
N SER A 170 10.10 -14.93 -4.21
CA SER A 170 9.66 -16.32 -4.34
C SER A 170 9.45 -16.98 -2.99
N ILE A 171 8.70 -18.07 -2.97
CA ILE A 171 8.45 -18.91 -1.80
C ILE A 171 8.75 -20.37 -2.16
N GLN A 172 9.31 -21.11 -1.19
CA GLN A 172 9.54 -22.55 -1.32
C GLN A 172 8.24 -23.29 -1.03
N THR A 173 7.75 -24.05 -2.00
CA THR A 173 6.54 -24.86 -1.90
C THR A 173 6.94 -26.34 -1.97
N GLY A 174 7.17 -26.97 -0.81
CA GLY A 174 7.76 -28.30 -0.78
C GLY A 174 9.12 -28.34 -1.48
N TYR A 175 9.25 -29.11 -2.55
CA TYR A 175 10.47 -29.22 -3.37
C TYR A 175 10.55 -28.19 -4.51
N THR A 176 9.49 -27.42 -4.77
CA THR A 176 9.42 -26.43 -5.85
C THR A 176 9.60 -25.01 -5.34
N LYS A 177 10.08 -24.11 -6.20
CA LYS A 177 10.21 -22.68 -5.92
C LYS A 177 9.20 -21.90 -6.76
N THR A 178 8.25 -21.24 -6.12
CA THR A 178 7.15 -20.52 -6.78
C THR A 178 7.38 -19.01 -6.68
N SER A 179 7.24 -18.29 -7.79
CA SER A 179 7.42 -16.84 -7.83
C SER A 179 6.23 -16.10 -7.18
N ILE A 180 6.54 -15.00 -6.50
CA ILE A 180 5.56 -14.13 -5.86
C ILE A 180 5.44 -12.83 -6.64
N ARG A 181 4.22 -12.41 -6.93
CA ARG A 181 3.91 -11.11 -7.53
C ARG A 181 3.27 -10.21 -6.48
N PRO A 182 3.53 -8.90 -6.47
CA PRO A 182 2.86 -7.98 -5.57
C PRO A 182 1.33 -8.06 -5.74
N TYR A 183 0.61 -8.16 -4.62
CA TYR A 183 -0.85 -8.09 -4.64
C TYR A 183 -1.32 -6.66 -4.85
N ILE A 184 -2.08 -6.44 -5.92
CA ILE A 184 -2.66 -5.14 -6.25
C ILE A 184 -4.16 -5.19 -5.94
N PRO A 185 -4.63 -4.61 -4.82
CA PRO A 185 -6.04 -4.63 -4.47
C PRO A 185 -6.89 -3.83 -5.46
N ASN A 186 -8.20 -4.11 -5.48
CA ASN A 186 -9.13 -3.29 -6.23
C ASN A 186 -9.34 -1.93 -5.55
N PRO A 187 -9.65 -0.88 -6.31
CA PRO A 187 -10.00 0.42 -5.76
C PRO A 187 -11.14 0.31 -4.75
N ARG A 188 -10.93 0.89 -3.57
CA ARG A 188 -11.92 0.86 -2.49
C ARG A 188 -13.07 1.81 -2.82
N ARG A 189 -14.25 1.25 -3.11
CA ARG A 189 -15.49 1.97 -3.33
C ARG A 189 -16.29 2.06 -2.03
N CYS A 190 -16.79 3.22 -1.72
CA CYS A 190 -17.69 3.43 -0.58
C CYS A 190 -19.10 2.90 -0.92
N PHE A 191 -19.63 1.97 -0.13
CA PHE A 191 -20.96 1.42 -0.33
C PHE A 191 -22.10 2.39 0.03
N LYS A 192 -21.81 3.53 0.69
CA LYS A 192 -22.77 4.57 0.98
C LYS A 192 -22.93 5.55 -0.17
N CYS A 193 -21.86 6.26 -0.56
CA CYS A 193 -21.92 7.30 -1.59
C CYS A 193 -21.39 6.84 -2.97
N GLN A 194 -20.99 5.59 -3.11
CA GLN A 194 -20.47 4.94 -4.32
C GLN A 194 -19.17 5.54 -4.89
N LYS A 195 -18.56 6.54 -4.25
CA LYS A 195 -17.29 7.15 -4.65
C LYS A 195 -16.09 6.33 -4.17
N TYR A 196 -14.95 6.47 -4.87
CA TYR A 196 -13.70 5.79 -4.51
C TYR A 196 -12.87 6.56 -3.46
N GLY A 197 -11.97 5.85 -2.76
CA GLY A 197 -10.95 6.42 -1.88
C GLY A 197 -11.26 6.37 -0.38
N HIS A 198 -12.48 6.01 0.04
CA HIS A 198 -12.85 5.88 1.45
C HIS A 198 -13.83 4.72 1.70
N GLY A 199 -14.05 4.36 2.95
CA GLY A 199 -15.06 3.36 3.35
C GLY A 199 -16.34 4.00 3.86
N SER A 200 -17.39 3.19 4.02
CA SER A 200 -18.71 3.66 4.49
C SER A 200 -18.67 4.27 5.89
N GLN A 201 -17.80 3.76 6.77
CA GLN A 201 -17.66 4.25 8.15
C GLN A 201 -17.15 5.70 8.24
N SER A 202 -16.27 6.11 7.30
CA SER A 202 -15.71 7.46 7.24
C SER A 202 -16.43 8.36 6.24
N CYS A 203 -17.56 7.90 5.68
CA CYS A 203 -18.28 8.60 4.63
C CYS A 203 -19.14 9.73 5.19
N ARG A 204 -18.92 10.94 4.70
CA ARG A 204 -19.75 12.13 4.99
C ARG A 204 -20.81 12.40 3.92
N GLY A 205 -20.87 11.58 2.84
CA GLY A 205 -21.84 11.73 1.77
C GLY A 205 -23.21 11.09 2.08
N HIS A 206 -24.15 11.25 1.15
CA HIS A 206 -25.49 10.67 1.22
C HIS A 206 -25.50 9.22 0.67
N GLN A 207 -26.51 8.45 1.06
CA GLN A 207 -26.80 7.15 0.46
C GLN A 207 -27.12 7.34 -1.02
N THR A 208 -26.40 6.63 -1.88
CA THR A 208 -26.50 6.74 -3.34
C THR A 208 -26.64 5.36 -3.95
N CYS A 209 -27.56 5.21 -4.89
CA CYS A 209 -27.78 3.96 -5.60
C CYS A 209 -26.55 3.58 -6.44
N ALA A 210 -26.11 2.33 -6.36
CA ALA A 210 -24.96 1.84 -7.14
C ALA A 210 -25.28 1.65 -8.61
N GLN A 211 -26.57 1.51 -8.97
CA GLN A 211 -27.05 1.30 -10.34
C GLN A 211 -27.21 2.63 -11.09
N CYS A 212 -28.05 3.54 -10.60
CA CYS A 212 -28.44 4.76 -11.30
C CYS A 212 -27.75 6.05 -10.79
N GLY A 213 -26.98 5.98 -9.67
CA GLY A 213 -26.30 7.14 -9.12
C GLY A 213 -27.19 8.15 -8.38
N VAL A 214 -28.51 7.92 -8.28
CA VAL A 214 -29.47 8.78 -7.60
C VAL A 214 -29.46 8.47 -6.09
N SER A 215 -29.65 9.50 -5.26
CA SER A 215 -29.74 9.37 -3.81
C SER A 215 -31.13 8.95 -3.35
N GLY A 216 -31.23 8.29 -2.19
CA GLY A 216 -32.50 7.99 -1.52
C GLY A 216 -33.00 6.56 -1.65
N HIS A 217 -32.35 5.70 -2.46
CA HIS A 217 -32.68 4.27 -2.53
C HIS A 217 -31.44 3.38 -2.71
N ASN A 218 -31.61 2.08 -2.53
CA ASN A 218 -30.59 1.05 -2.73
C ASN A 218 -30.67 0.48 -4.15
N SER A 219 -29.62 -0.20 -4.59
CA SER A 219 -29.54 -0.80 -5.93
C SER A 219 -30.32 -2.10 -6.10
N ASP A 220 -30.81 -2.71 -5.01
CA ASP A 220 -31.37 -4.06 -5.04
C ASP A 220 -32.65 -4.18 -5.88
N ASN A 221 -33.47 -3.13 -5.87
CA ASN A 221 -34.72 -3.04 -6.63
C ASN A 221 -34.74 -1.81 -7.54
N CYS A 222 -33.59 -1.39 -8.08
CA CYS A 222 -33.51 -0.24 -8.95
C CYS A 222 -33.73 -0.65 -10.41
N GLU A 223 -34.79 -0.12 -11.01
CA GLU A 223 -35.15 -0.33 -12.42
C GLU A 223 -34.67 0.81 -13.36
N GLU A 224 -34.13 1.88 -12.76
CA GLU A 224 -33.60 3.03 -13.50
C GLU A 224 -32.39 2.68 -14.37
N PRO A 225 -32.20 3.37 -15.49
CA PRO A 225 -31.03 3.19 -16.35
C PRO A 225 -29.72 3.34 -15.58
N SER A 226 -28.75 2.50 -15.92
CA SER A 226 -27.43 2.55 -15.27
C SER A 226 -26.75 3.89 -15.51
N HIS A 227 -26.36 4.58 -14.43
CA HIS A 227 -25.59 5.82 -14.46
C HIS A 227 -24.50 5.83 -13.39
N CYS A 228 -23.27 6.08 -13.80
CA CYS A 228 -22.12 6.02 -12.89
C CYS A 228 -21.86 7.36 -12.19
N VAL A 229 -22.05 7.43 -10.89
CA VAL A 229 -21.79 8.62 -10.06
C VAL A 229 -20.32 9.12 -10.11
N ASN A 230 -19.39 8.29 -10.59
CA ASN A 230 -17.96 8.63 -10.63
C ASN A 230 -17.52 9.23 -11.97
N CYS A 231 -18.02 8.73 -13.10
CA CYS A 231 -17.60 9.18 -14.45
C CYS A 231 -18.75 9.68 -15.32
N GLY A 232 -20.01 9.62 -14.86
CA GLY A 232 -21.19 10.01 -15.62
C GLY A 232 -21.57 9.07 -16.77
N GLY A 233 -20.88 7.95 -16.96
CA GLY A 233 -21.13 7.01 -18.06
C GLY A 233 -22.33 6.09 -17.80
N ASN A 234 -22.86 5.47 -18.87
CA ASN A 234 -24.02 4.57 -18.85
C ASN A 234 -23.65 3.17 -18.34
N HIS A 235 -23.25 3.06 -17.11
CA HIS A 235 -22.92 1.82 -16.40
C HIS A 235 -23.04 2.02 -14.90
N ALA A 236 -23.20 0.95 -14.14
CA ALA A 236 -23.28 0.97 -12.69
C ALA A 236 -21.92 1.40 -12.04
N ALA A 237 -21.97 1.99 -10.86
CA ALA A 237 -20.78 2.48 -10.13
C ALA A 237 -19.74 1.41 -9.79
N TYR A 238 -20.12 0.13 -9.81
CA TYR A 238 -19.23 -1.02 -9.57
C TYR A 238 -18.57 -1.58 -10.84
N SER A 239 -18.87 -1.03 -12.01
CA SER A 239 -18.32 -1.51 -13.28
C SER A 239 -16.80 -1.33 -13.35
N ARG A 240 -16.10 -2.39 -13.73
CA ARG A 240 -14.65 -2.36 -13.98
C ARG A 240 -14.27 -1.69 -15.30
N SER A 241 -15.25 -1.46 -16.19
CA SER A 241 -15.06 -0.70 -17.43
C SER A 241 -14.98 0.82 -17.17
N CYS A 242 -15.42 1.29 -15.99
CA CYS A 242 -15.41 2.69 -15.58
C CYS A 242 -14.01 3.31 -15.73
N SER A 243 -13.92 4.44 -16.43
CA SER A 243 -12.64 5.17 -16.61
C SER A 243 -12.04 5.61 -15.27
N PHE A 244 -12.89 5.98 -14.32
CA PHE A 244 -12.47 6.36 -12.98
C PHE A 244 -11.91 5.16 -12.20
N TRP A 245 -12.57 3.98 -12.27
CA TRP A 245 -12.06 2.76 -11.68
C TRP A 245 -10.68 2.38 -12.24
N LYS A 246 -10.51 2.49 -13.57
CA LYS A 246 -9.23 2.19 -14.23
C LYS A 246 -8.12 3.12 -13.74
N LYS A 247 -8.39 4.42 -13.63
CA LYS A 247 -7.43 5.41 -13.09
C LYS A 247 -7.04 5.11 -11.63
N GLU A 248 -8.01 4.85 -10.76
CA GLU A 248 -7.73 4.52 -9.35
C GLU A 248 -6.94 3.19 -9.25
N LYS A 249 -7.22 2.20 -10.12
CA LYS A 249 -6.46 0.95 -10.19
C LYS A 249 -5.01 1.19 -10.63
N GLU A 250 -4.79 2.06 -11.59
CA GLU A 250 -3.46 2.45 -12.06
C GLU A 250 -2.66 3.15 -10.95
N ILE A 251 -3.28 4.08 -10.22
CA ILE A 251 -2.67 4.76 -9.06
C ILE A 251 -2.21 3.74 -8.02
N ILE A 252 -3.07 2.77 -7.67
CA ILE A 252 -2.74 1.72 -6.70
C ILE A 252 -1.62 0.83 -7.24
N THR A 253 -1.65 0.50 -8.53
CA THR A 253 -0.62 -0.32 -9.19
C THR A 253 0.74 0.36 -9.13
N LEU A 254 0.79 1.64 -9.49
CA LEU A 254 2.02 2.44 -9.46
C LEU A 254 2.57 2.57 -8.03
N LYS A 255 1.68 2.88 -7.07
CA LYS A 255 2.05 2.95 -5.65
C LYS A 255 2.74 1.68 -5.17
N ILE A 256 2.18 0.50 -5.52
CA ILE A 256 2.69 -0.79 -5.03
C ILE A 256 3.96 -1.20 -5.76
N LYS A 257 4.00 -1.07 -7.10
CA LYS A 257 5.15 -1.47 -7.91
C LYS A 257 6.39 -0.63 -7.65
N GLU A 258 6.21 0.67 -7.45
CA GLU A 258 7.33 1.61 -7.24
C GLU A 258 7.55 1.97 -5.78
N ASN A 259 6.76 1.40 -4.87
CA ASN A 259 6.83 1.68 -3.42
C ASN A 259 6.81 3.18 -3.08
N ILE A 260 5.96 3.94 -3.78
CA ILE A 260 5.78 5.39 -3.59
C ILE A 260 4.53 5.70 -2.78
N THR A 261 4.40 6.94 -2.31
CA THR A 261 3.21 7.37 -1.58
C THR A 261 1.98 7.44 -2.50
N PHE A 262 0.77 7.35 -1.91
CA PHE A 262 -0.47 7.48 -2.67
C PHE A 262 -0.60 8.86 -3.34
N LYS A 263 -0.10 9.91 -2.68
CA LYS A 263 -0.07 11.28 -3.20
C LYS A 263 0.82 11.38 -4.44
N GLU A 264 2.01 10.80 -4.40
CA GLU A 264 2.94 10.78 -5.52
C GLU A 264 2.42 9.96 -6.70
N ALA A 265 1.88 8.76 -6.44
CA ALA A 265 1.29 7.93 -7.48
C ALA A 265 0.13 8.66 -8.18
N ARG A 266 -0.73 9.35 -7.41
CA ARG A 266 -1.84 10.13 -7.96
C ARG A 266 -1.35 11.29 -8.82
N ARG A 267 -0.31 11.99 -8.41
CA ARG A 267 0.30 13.09 -9.17
C ARG A 267 0.84 12.60 -10.53
N ARG A 268 1.44 11.41 -10.57
CA ARG A 268 2.02 10.85 -11.81
C ARG A 268 0.97 10.35 -12.80
N VAL A 269 -0.07 9.69 -12.29
CA VAL A 269 -1.16 9.16 -13.15
C VAL A 269 -2.07 10.27 -13.65
N SER A 270 -2.28 11.32 -12.86
CA SER A 270 -3.19 12.40 -13.20
C SER A 270 -2.68 13.73 -12.64
N PRO A 271 -1.78 14.42 -13.35
CA PRO A 271 -1.17 15.68 -12.90
C PRO A 271 -2.20 16.75 -12.50
N PHE A 272 -3.38 16.74 -13.15
CA PHE A 272 -4.50 17.66 -12.89
C PHE A 272 -5.53 17.11 -11.89
N TYR A 273 -5.35 15.89 -11.38
CA TYR A 273 -6.30 15.26 -10.47
C TYR A 273 -5.94 15.59 -9.01
N GLY A 274 -6.63 16.55 -8.43
CA GLY A 274 -6.42 16.98 -7.05
C GLY A 274 -5.62 18.27 -6.89
N ALA A 275 -5.35 18.98 -7.98
CA ALA A 275 -4.98 20.39 -7.91
C ALA A 275 -6.14 21.15 -7.26
N THR A 276 -5.93 21.66 -6.05
CA THR A 276 -6.85 22.61 -5.44
C THR A 276 -6.77 23.92 -6.22
N TYR A 277 -7.77 24.79 -6.12
CA TYR A 277 -7.71 26.15 -6.68
C TYR A 277 -6.41 26.89 -6.30
N ALA A 278 -5.85 26.59 -5.13
CA ALA A 278 -4.59 27.12 -4.66
C ALA A 278 -3.35 26.60 -5.42
N ASP A 279 -3.42 25.37 -5.95
CA ASP A 279 -2.32 24.81 -6.75
C ASP A 279 -2.35 25.33 -8.20
N ALA A 280 -3.54 25.62 -8.74
CA ALA A 280 -3.69 26.25 -10.05
C ALA A 280 -3.25 27.73 -10.07
N ALA A 281 -3.34 28.41 -8.94
CA ALA A 281 -2.94 29.83 -8.82
C ALA A 281 -1.41 30.04 -8.61
N ARG A 282 -0.63 28.96 -8.49
CA ARG A 282 0.84 28.99 -8.31
C ARG A 282 1.62 28.70 -9.61
N GLN A 283 0.95 28.48 -10.71
CA GLN A 283 1.51 28.37 -12.06
C GLN A 283 1.27 29.68 -12.83
#